data_6c1f0a6d81f7be13af82bf4dbf71003a
#
_entry.id   6c1f0a6d81f7be13af82bf4dbf71003a
#
_cell.length_a   1.000
_cell.length_b   1.000
_cell.length_c   1.000
_cell.angle_alpha   90.00
_cell.angle_beta   90.00
_cell.angle_gamma   90.00
#
_symmetry.space_group_name_H-M   'P 1'
#
loop_
_entity.id
_entity.type
_entity.pdbx_description
1 polymer ?
#
loop_
_entity_poly.entity_id
_entity_poly.type
_entity_poly.pdbx_seq_one_letter_code
_entity_poly.pdbx_strand_id
1 'polypeptide(L)'
;MGYALLSLDTDPPRLVRSGLVAPAREGSAAERLLAIANALDALIAEHAPTALALERLYFNKNVKTAMSVSEARGVALVCAARAGLDVAEFTPQEVKLGVTGTGAADKKTVQKMLVHVLKLEARIADDNVADAVAVAVTFANRARFARLVALAK
;
A
#
# COMPACT_ATOMS: atom_id res chain seq x y z
N MET A 1 7.09 -7.55 -3.49
CA MET A 1 6.10 -6.45 -3.35
C MET A 1 5.75 -6.29 -1.88
N GLY A 2 5.88 -5.07 -1.33
CA GLY A 2 5.42 -4.77 0.02
C GLY A 2 3.89 -4.70 0.08
N TYR A 3 3.31 -5.08 1.22
CA TYR A 3 1.89 -4.89 1.51
C TYR A 3 1.67 -4.42 2.94
N ALA A 4 0.54 -3.77 3.18
CA ALA A 4 0.07 -3.37 4.50
C ALA A 4 -1.46 -3.43 4.57
N LEU A 5 -1.96 -3.87 5.71
CA LEU A 5 -3.39 -3.89 6.05
C LEU A 5 -3.62 -2.97 7.24
N LEU A 6 -4.50 -2.00 7.07
CA LEU A 6 -4.95 -1.11 8.13
C LEU A 6 -6.43 -1.34 8.45
N SER A 7 -6.77 -1.36 9.74
CA SER A 7 -8.15 -1.15 10.20
C SER A 7 -8.39 0.34 10.38
N LEU A 8 -9.54 0.81 9.90
CA LEU A 8 -10.02 2.19 10.03
C LEU A 8 -11.08 2.35 11.13
N ASP A 9 -11.26 1.33 11.97
CA ASP A 9 -12.25 1.32 13.06
C ASP A 9 -11.85 2.21 14.24
N THR A 10 -10.56 2.60 14.29
CA THR A 10 -9.99 3.45 15.33
C THR A 10 -9.36 4.70 14.75
N ASP A 11 -9.17 5.73 15.59
CA ASP A 11 -8.42 6.95 15.30
C ASP A 11 -7.28 7.10 16.33
N PRO A 12 -6.03 6.98 15.94
CA PRO A 12 -5.51 6.74 14.58
C PRO A 12 -5.81 5.31 14.05
N PRO A 13 -5.68 5.08 12.73
CA PRO A 13 -5.84 3.76 12.15
C PRO A 13 -4.82 2.78 12.72
N ARG A 14 -5.20 1.51 12.82
CA ARG A 14 -4.35 0.47 13.39
C ARG A 14 -3.72 -0.39 12.29
N LEU A 15 -2.40 -0.58 12.33
CA LEU A 15 -1.71 -1.54 11.48
C LEU A 15 -2.07 -2.98 11.93
N VAL A 16 -2.79 -3.70 11.07
CA VAL A 16 -3.22 -5.08 11.32
C VAL A 16 -2.14 -6.06 10.91
N ARG A 17 -1.59 -5.86 9.71
CA ARG A 17 -0.55 -6.73 9.16
C ARG A 17 0.26 -5.98 8.09
N SER A 18 1.53 -6.27 8.00
CA SER A 18 2.37 -5.81 6.90
C SER A 18 3.46 -6.83 6.59
N GLY A 19 3.99 -6.82 5.39
CA GLY A 19 5.02 -7.75 4.99
C GLY A 19 5.37 -7.68 3.51
N LEU A 20 6.10 -8.69 3.06
CA LEU A 20 6.49 -8.85 1.67
C LEU A 20 5.74 -10.03 1.04
N VAL A 21 5.16 -9.81 -0.12
CA VAL A 21 4.86 -10.88 -1.08
C VAL A 21 6.10 -11.04 -1.94
N ALA A 22 6.88 -12.06 -1.64
CA ALA A 22 8.14 -12.36 -2.32
C ALA A 22 8.06 -13.76 -2.95
N PRO A 23 7.67 -13.88 -4.23
CA PRO A 23 7.74 -15.16 -4.92
C PRO A 23 9.19 -15.63 -5.00
N ALA A 24 9.40 -16.96 -5.13
CA ALA A 24 10.72 -17.52 -5.33
C ALA A 24 11.43 -16.83 -6.51
N ARG A 25 12.74 -16.62 -6.37
CA ARG A 25 13.54 -16.00 -7.46
C ARG A 25 13.68 -16.89 -8.66
N GLU A 26 13.57 -18.21 -8.46
CA GLU A 26 13.59 -19.24 -9.47
C GLU A 26 12.18 -19.42 -10.05
N GLY A 27 12.12 -19.72 -11.35
CA GLY A 27 10.86 -19.91 -12.06
C GLY A 27 10.58 -18.85 -13.13
N SER A 28 9.59 -19.14 -13.96
CA SER A 28 9.11 -18.27 -15.03
C SER A 28 8.42 -17.02 -14.49
N ALA A 29 8.25 -15.99 -15.33
CA ALA A 29 7.48 -14.81 -14.98
C ALA A 29 6.03 -15.19 -14.60
N ALA A 30 5.41 -16.13 -15.32
CA ALA A 30 4.05 -16.60 -15.04
C ALA A 30 3.92 -17.23 -13.65
N GLU A 31 4.87 -18.07 -13.25
CA GLU A 31 4.88 -18.70 -11.91
C GLU A 31 5.04 -17.66 -10.80
N ARG A 32 5.90 -16.67 -11.01
CA ARG A 32 6.06 -15.56 -10.03
C ARG A 32 4.80 -14.71 -9.90
N LEU A 33 4.13 -14.40 -11.02
CA LEU A 33 2.88 -13.63 -10.99
C LEU A 33 1.74 -14.44 -10.37
N LEU A 34 1.67 -15.76 -10.63
CA LEU A 34 0.71 -16.65 -9.98
C LEU A 34 0.93 -16.70 -8.45
N ALA A 35 2.19 -16.78 -8.02
CA ALA A 35 2.50 -16.76 -6.59
C ALA A 35 2.08 -15.44 -5.92
N ILE A 36 2.23 -14.31 -6.61
CA ILE A 36 1.73 -13.01 -6.15
C ILE A 36 0.19 -13.03 -6.05
N ALA A 37 -0.50 -13.52 -7.09
CA ALA A 37 -1.95 -13.63 -7.10
C ALA A 37 -2.46 -14.47 -5.92
N ASN A 38 -1.90 -15.65 -5.73
CA ASN A 38 -2.30 -16.57 -4.66
C ASN A 38 -2.09 -15.94 -3.26
N ALA A 39 -0.97 -15.23 -3.06
CA ALA A 39 -0.70 -14.55 -1.80
C ALA A 39 -1.68 -13.39 -1.54
N LEU A 40 -2.01 -12.61 -2.56
CA LEU A 40 -3.01 -11.54 -2.45
C LEU A 40 -4.41 -12.08 -2.21
N ASP A 41 -4.82 -13.12 -2.94
CA ASP A 41 -6.12 -13.77 -2.76
C ASP A 41 -6.25 -14.34 -1.33
N ALA A 42 -5.18 -14.93 -0.78
CA ALA A 42 -5.16 -15.41 0.61
C ALA A 42 -5.32 -14.26 1.62
N LEU A 43 -4.61 -13.14 1.43
CA LEU A 43 -4.74 -11.96 2.28
C LEU A 43 -6.15 -11.36 2.21
N ILE A 44 -6.74 -11.29 1.03
CA ILE A 44 -8.10 -10.79 0.82
C ILE A 44 -9.12 -11.72 1.50
N ALA A 45 -8.98 -13.03 1.35
CA ALA A 45 -9.87 -14.00 1.98
C ALA A 45 -9.78 -13.99 3.51
N GLU A 46 -8.55 -13.86 4.07
CA GLU A 46 -8.31 -13.85 5.52
C GLU A 46 -8.84 -12.57 6.20
N HIS A 47 -8.67 -11.42 5.56
CA HIS A 47 -8.90 -10.12 6.19
C HIS A 47 -10.10 -9.34 5.67
N ALA A 48 -10.72 -9.80 4.57
CA ALA A 48 -11.88 -9.19 3.94
C ALA A 48 -11.78 -7.64 3.81
N PRO A 49 -10.69 -7.10 3.21
CA PRO A 49 -10.56 -5.65 3.06
C PRO A 49 -11.67 -5.11 2.15
N THR A 50 -11.98 -3.83 2.29
CA THR A 50 -12.97 -3.14 1.44
C THR A 50 -12.34 -2.34 0.31
N ALA A 51 -11.04 -2.04 0.40
CA ALA A 51 -10.35 -1.25 -0.59
C ALA A 51 -8.88 -1.69 -0.78
N LEU A 52 -8.36 -1.44 -1.97
CA LEU A 52 -6.96 -1.54 -2.33
C LEU A 52 -6.39 -0.15 -2.64
N ALA A 53 -5.33 0.24 -1.96
CA ALA A 53 -4.57 1.44 -2.26
C ALA A 53 -3.23 1.09 -2.93
N LEU A 54 -2.92 1.76 -4.03
CA LEU A 54 -1.70 1.53 -4.82
C LEU A 54 -0.96 2.83 -5.08
N GLU A 55 0.38 2.76 -5.13
CA GLU A 55 1.18 3.85 -5.66
C GLU A 55 1.14 3.85 -7.20
N ARG A 56 1.01 5.05 -7.80
CA ARG A 56 1.13 5.22 -9.26
C ARG A 56 2.58 5.05 -9.67
N LEU A 57 2.78 4.26 -10.72
CA LEU A 57 4.11 4.09 -11.31
C LEU A 57 4.43 5.29 -12.21
N TYR A 58 5.59 5.91 -11.95
CA TYR A 58 6.22 6.84 -12.88
C TYR A 58 7.41 6.15 -13.53
N PHE A 59 7.38 6.02 -14.82
CA PHE A 59 8.47 5.40 -15.59
C PHE A 59 9.69 6.34 -15.64
N ASN A 60 10.62 6.18 -14.69
CA ASN A 60 11.91 6.83 -14.70
C ASN A 60 13.00 5.78 -14.94
N LYS A 61 13.76 5.98 -16.03
CA LYS A 61 15.10 5.44 -16.38
C LYS A 61 15.41 3.92 -16.26
N ASN A 62 14.65 3.07 -15.60
CA ASN A 62 14.99 1.64 -15.44
C ASN A 62 13.86 0.72 -15.96
N VAL A 63 13.82 0.54 -17.27
CA VAL A 63 12.74 -0.16 -17.99
C VAL A 63 12.53 -1.61 -17.51
N LYS A 64 13.60 -2.35 -17.21
CA LYS A 64 13.47 -3.76 -16.77
C LYS A 64 12.74 -3.92 -15.44
N THR A 65 13.08 -3.08 -14.46
CA THR A 65 12.43 -3.10 -13.15
C THR A 65 10.99 -2.58 -13.25
N ALA A 66 10.76 -1.58 -14.10
CA ALA A 66 9.44 -1.01 -14.33
C ALA A 66 8.44 -2.02 -14.91
N MET A 67 8.89 -2.90 -15.83
CA MET A 67 8.03 -3.95 -16.40
C MET A 67 7.54 -4.93 -15.32
N SER A 68 8.46 -5.50 -14.55
CA SER A 68 8.08 -6.49 -13.52
C SER A 68 7.21 -5.88 -12.40
N VAL A 69 7.42 -4.61 -12.06
CA VAL A 69 6.56 -3.90 -11.10
C VAL A 69 5.18 -3.64 -11.71
N SER A 70 5.10 -3.28 -13.01
CA SER A 70 3.81 -3.11 -13.70
C SER A 70 3.02 -4.40 -13.81
N GLU A 71 3.69 -5.52 -14.10
CA GLU A 71 3.07 -6.85 -14.13
C GLU A 71 2.48 -7.23 -12.77
N ALA A 72 3.27 -7.11 -11.70
CA ALA A 72 2.80 -7.38 -10.33
C ALA A 72 1.64 -6.46 -9.91
N ARG A 73 1.69 -5.18 -10.32
CA ARG A 73 0.61 -4.23 -10.09
C ARG A 73 -0.67 -4.64 -10.86
N GLY A 74 -0.55 -5.09 -12.10
CA GLY A 74 -1.67 -5.62 -12.89
C GLY A 74 -2.34 -6.80 -12.19
N VAL A 75 -1.56 -7.71 -11.62
CA VAL A 75 -2.08 -8.83 -10.82
C VAL A 75 -2.86 -8.31 -9.60
N ALA A 76 -2.33 -7.33 -8.87
CA ALA A 76 -3.03 -6.76 -7.71
C ALA A 76 -4.38 -6.13 -8.10
N LEU A 77 -4.46 -5.42 -9.24
CA LEU A 77 -5.70 -4.87 -9.76
C LEU A 77 -6.72 -5.95 -10.12
N VAL A 78 -6.28 -7.07 -10.73
CA VAL A 78 -7.15 -8.20 -11.06
C VAL A 78 -7.69 -8.86 -9.80
N CYS A 79 -6.85 -9.10 -8.78
CA CYS A 79 -7.30 -9.66 -7.50
C CYS A 79 -8.31 -8.73 -6.80
N ALA A 80 -8.06 -7.41 -6.80
CA ALA A 80 -8.98 -6.44 -6.23
C ALA A 80 -10.32 -6.43 -6.96
N ALA A 81 -10.32 -6.41 -8.29
CA ALA A 81 -11.53 -6.42 -9.11
C ALA A 81 -12.36 -7.70 -8.89
N ARG A 82 -11.72 -8.87 -8.82
CA ARG A 82 -12.40 -10.15 -8.52
C ARG A 82 -13.06 -10.14 -7.15
N ALA A 83 -12.43 -9.48 -6.18
CA ALA A 83 -12.94 -9.40 -4.81
C ALA A 83 -13.92 -8.22 -4.59
N GLY A 84 -14.19 -7.41 -5.62
CA GLY A 84 -15.07 -6.25 -5.52
C GLY A 84 -14.53 -5.12 -4.64
N LEU A 85 -13.20 -4.98 -4.53
CA LEU A 85 -12.57 -3.94 -3.73
C LEU A 85 -12.60 -2.59 -4.45
N ASP A 86 -12.83 -1.51 -3.71
CA ASP A 86 -12.57 -0.16 -4.20
C ASP A 86 -11.07 0.05 -4.43
N VAL A 87 -10.69 0.63 -5.58
CA VAL A 87 -9.28 0.87 -5.90
C VAL A 87 -8.98 2.37 -5.84
N ALA A 88 -7.99 2.73 -5.04
CA ALA A 88 -7.44 4.08 -4.96
C ALA A 88 -5.97 4.12 -5.36
N GLU A 89 -5.57 5.15 -6.10
CA GLU A 89 -4.21 5.33 -6.57
C GLU A 89 -3.64 6.67 -6.10
N PHE A 90 -2.38 6.66 -5.67
CA PHE A 90 -1.68 7.83 -5.16
C PHE A 90 -0.34 8.02 -5.86
N THR A 91 -0.01 9.25 -6.17
CA THR A 91 1.35 9.63 -6.60
C THR A 91 2.32 9.61 -5.43
N PRO A 92 3.64 9.47 -5.65
CA PRO A 92 4.63 9.58 -4.57
C PRO A 92 4.53 10.89 -3.78
N GLN A 93 4.17 11.99 -4.42
CA GLN A 93 3.95 13.28 -3.74
C GLN A 93 2.70 13.26 -2.86
N GLU A 94 1.59 12.67 -3.34
CA GLU A 94 0.38 12.50 -2.53
C GLU A 94 0.62 11.60 -1.32
N VAL A 95 1.43 10.54 -1.47
CA VAL A 95 1.83 9.68 -0.35
C VAL A 95 2.61 10.47 0.69
N LYS A 96 3.63 11.22 0.28
CA LYS A 96 4.39 12.09 1.20
C LYS A 96 3.49 13.09 1.91
N LEU A 97 2.65 13.80 1.15
CA LEU A 97 1.70 14.77 1.69
C LEU A 97 0.73 14.12 2.68
N GLY A 98 0.17 12.97 2.32
CA GLY A 98 -0.80 12.23 3.14
C GLY A 98 -0.24 11.74 4.47
N VAL A 99 1.06 11.41 4.52
CA VAL A 99 1.71 10.93 5.75
C VAL A 99 2.27 12.07 6.59
N THR A 100 2.88 13.09 5.96
CA THR A 100 3.70 14.09 6.67
C THR A 100 3.11 15.51 6.65
N GLY A 101 2.05 15.73 5.89
CA GLY A 101 1.49 17.07 5.65
C GLY A 101 2.26 17.89 4.60
N THR A 102 3.34 17.35 4.01
CA THR A 102 4.12 18.02 2.95
C THR A 102 4.61 17.04 1.89
N GLY A 103 4.46 17.41 0.61
CA GLY A 103 4.94 16.59 -0.52
C GLY A 103 6.46 16.59 -0.69
N ALA A 104 7.19 17.48 -0.01
CA ALA A 104 8.64 17.62 -0.08
C ALA A 104 9.41 16.76 0.95
N ALA A 105 8.70 16.01 1.80
CA ALA A 105 9.31 15.19 2.84
C ALA A 105 10.30 14.17 2.26
N ASP A 106 11.41 13.97 2.96
CA ASP A 106 12.34 12.89 2.67
C ASP A 106 11.86 11.55 3.25
N LYS A 107 12.52 10.47 2.85
CA LYS A 107 12.16 9.11 3.28
C LYS A 107 12.28 8.91 4.79
N LYS A 108 13.25 9.56 5.44
CA LYS A 108 13.45 9.46 6.89
C LYS A 108 12.29 10.12 7.66
N THR A 109 11.82 11.26 7.17
CA THR A 109 10.68 11.98 7.74
C THR A 109 9.40 11.16 7.58
N VAL A 110 9.15 10.57 6.39
CA VAL A 110 8.01 9.66 6.18
C VAL A 110 8.04 8.51 7.18
N GLN A 111 9.18 7.82 7.32
CA GLN A 111 9.29 6.69 8.26
C GLN A 111 9.07 7.10 9.72
N LYS A 112 9.59 8.25 10.16
CA LYS A 112 9.33 8.77 11.51
C LYS A 112 7.85 9.05 11.75
N MET A 113 7.19 9.65 10.76
CA MET A 113 5.76 9.93 10.84
C MET A 113 4.91 8.65 10.89
N LEU A 114 5.27 7.61 10.14
CA LEU A 114 4.58 6.32 10.22
C LEU A 114 4.64 5.72 11.63
N VAL A 115 5.81 5.74 12.27
CA VAL A 115 5.98 5.30 13.67
C VAL A 115 5.06 6.09 14.60
N HIS A 116 5.04 7.41 14.45
CA HIS A 116 4.22 8.29 15.29
C HIS A 116 2.72 8.09 15.07
N VAL A 117 2.26 8.13 13.82
CA VAL A 117 0.84 8.04 13.45
C VAL A 117 0.25 6.68 13.82
N LEU A 118 0.97 5.60 13.57
CA LEU A 118 0.50 4.24 13.85
C LEU A 118 0.91 3.74 15.24
N LYS A 119 1.58 4.56 16.05
CA LYS A 119 2.08 4.23 17.40
C LYS A 119 2.90 2.93 17.41
N LEU A 120 3.79 2.78 16.41
CA LEU A 120 4.64 1.59 16.30
C LEU A 120 5.76 1.64 17.34
N GLU A 121 6.15 0.49 17.84
CA GLU A 121 7.27 0.36 18.80
C GLU A 121 8.64 0.61 18.15
N ALA A 122 8.76 0.34 16.83
CA ALA A 122 9.99 0.49 16.07
C ALA A 122 9.73 0.90 14.62
N ARG A 123 10.80 1.33 13.95
CA ARG A 123 10.79 1.59 12.50
C ARG A 123 10.50 0.32 11.71
N ILE A 124 9.78 0.47 10.60
CA ILE A 124 9.61 -0.60 9.61
C ILE A 124 10.95 -0.80 8.90
N ALA A 125 11.54 -2.00 9.06
CA ALA A 125 12.89 -2.27 8.58
C ALA A 125 12.99 -2.36 7.04
N ASP A 126 12.01 -2.97 6.40
CA ASP A 126 11.98 -3.13 4.94
C ASP A 126 11.36 -1.91 4.28
N ASP A 127 12.06 -1.36 3.29
CA ASP A 127 11.64 -0.15 2.58
C ASP A 127 10.35 -0.35 1.76
N ASN A 128 10.16 -1.51 1.13
CA ASN A 128 8.95 -1.78 0.36
C ASN A 128 7.73 -1.94 1.27
N VAL A 129 7.94 -2.49 2.46
CA VAL A 129 6.88 -2.57 3.48
C VAL A 129 6.54 -1.18 4.00
N ALA A 130 7.55 -0.34 4.27
CA ALA A 130 7.34 1.03 4.71
C ALA A 130 6.58 1.86 3.66
N ASP A 131 6.92 1.71 2.38
CA ASP A 131 6.23 2.38 1.27
C ASP A 131 4.76 1.91 1.18
N ALA A 132 4.48 0.61 1.33
CA ALA A 132 3.12 0.08 1.36
C ALA A 132 2.31 0.62 2.55
N VAL A 133 2.92 0.70 3.74
CA VAL A 133 2.28 1.29 4.93
C VAL A 133 2.00 2.79 4.70
N ALA A 134 2.90 3.52 4.05
CA ALA A 134 2.70 4.94 3.74
C ALA A 134 1.50 5.16 2.80
N VAL A 135 1.36 4.32 1.77
CA VAL A 135 0.20 4.35 0.86
C VAL A 135 -1.09 4.06 1.62
N ALA A 136 -1.10 3.04 2.49
CA ALA A 136 -2.27 2.68 3.28
C ALA A 136 -2.68 3.78 4.27
N VAL A 137 -1.71 4.44 4.95
CA VAL A 137 -1.97 5.61 5.83
C VAL A 137 -2.53 6.78 5.04
N THR A 138 -2.01 7.03 3.84
CA THR A 138 -2.52 8.10 2.95
C THR A 138 -3.98 7.85 2.58
N PHE A 139 -4.33 6.62 2.23
CA PHE A 139 -5.72 6.22 1.98
C PHE A 139 -6.60 6.44 3.22
N ALA A 140 -6.15 6.00 4.39
CA ALA A 140 -6.87 6.14 5.66
C ALA A 140 -7.18 7.61 5.97
N ASN A 141 -6.19 8.51 5.84
CA ASN A 141 -6.35 9.94 6.07
C ASN A 141 -7.32 10.58 5.07
N ARG A 142 -7.27 10.19 3.78
CA ARG A 142 -8.21 10.65 2.76
C ARG A 142 -9.64 10.19 3.04
N ALA A 143 -9.82 8.92 3.41
CA ALA A 143 -11.13 8.36 3.74
C ALA A 143 -11.74 9.06 4.98
N ARG A 144 -10.91 9.29 6.02
CA ARG A 144 -11.32 10.04 7.21
C ARG A 144 -11.77 11.46 6.88
N PHE A 145 -10.98 12.19 6.09
CA PHE A 145 -11.34 13.55 5.66
C PHE A 145 -12.67 13.58 4.90
N ALA A 146 -12.87 12.64 3.98
CA ALA A 146 -14.13 12.53 3.22
C ALA A 146 -15.33 12.29 4.15
N ARG A 147 -15.20 11.44 5.19
CA ARG A 147 -16.25 11.22 6.20
C ARG A 147 -16.57 12.49 6.99
N LEU A 148 -15.55 13.24 7.43
CA LEU A 148 -15.75 14.48 8.18
C LEU A 148 -16.47 15.53 7.32
N VAL A 149 -16.12 15.69 6.06
CA VAL A 149 -16.79 16.60 5.12
C VAL A 149 -18.25 16.18 4.87
N ALA A 150 -18.52 14.87 4.80
CA ALA A 150 -19.89 14.38 4.62
C ALA A 150 -20.79 14.62 5.85
N LEU A 151 -20.21 14.58 7.06
CA LEU A 151 -20.94 14.84 8.32
C LEU A 151 -21.18 16.35 8.58
N ALA A 152 -20.42 17.21 7.90
CA ALA A 152 -20.54 18.68 8.06
C ALA A 152 -21.58 19.33 7.11
N LYS A 153 -22.22 18.53 6.25
CA LYS A 153 -23.31 18.95 5.35
C LYS A 153 -24.66 18.56 5.88
#